data_43fa13bb6461a222b8119ef032f0eadd
#
_entry.id   43fa13bb6461a222b8119ef032f0eadd
#
_cell.length_a   1.000
_cell.length_b   1.000
_cell.length_c   1.000
_cell.angle_alpha   90.00
_cell.angle_beta   90.00
_cell.angle_gamma   90.00
#
_symmetry.space_group_name_H-M   'P 1'
#
loop_
_entity.id
_entity.type
_entity.pdbx_description
1 polymer ?
#
loop_
_entity_poly.entity_id
_entity_poly.type
_entity_poly.pdbx_seq_one_letter_code
_entity_poly.pdbx_strand_id
1 'polypeptide(L)'
;MRTAFLALGLVLALASPAVAEPLERSAGQTVYVPVYSHIWHGNLDAEQKPRQLLLSSMLSIRNTDPKASMTVSSVRYYDTNGRLLRDFLQKPMELGPMASTDMFVEHKDDAGGTGANFLVEWKAAGPISEPIVETVNAYFFGPQSLAFTSQGRALPAGTK
;
A
#
# COMPACT_ATOMS: atom_id res chain seq x y z
N MET A 1 -20.76 -67.30 15.62
CA MET A 1 -19.68 -66.51 15.02
C MET A 1 -20.27 -65.51 14.03
N ARG A 2 -20.33 -64.22 14.41
CA ARG A 2 -20.86 -63.15 13.57
C ARG A 2 -19.66 -62.27 13.14
N THR A 3 -19.29 -62.35 11.87
CA THR A 3 -18.27 -61.53 11.23
C THR A 3 -18.83 -60.18 10.88
N ALA A 4 -18.36 -59.11 11.52
CA ALA A 4 -18.66 -57.72 11.19
C ALA A 4 -17.68 -57.24 10.10
N PHE A 5 -18.22 -56.87 8.93
CA PHE A 5 -17.46 -56.16 7.87
C PHE A 5 -17.43 -54.69 8.17
N LEU A 6 -16.25 -54.14 8.45
CA LEU A 6 -16.01 -52.69 8.49
C LEU A 6 -15.83 -52.18 7.05
N ALA A 7 -16.78 -51.40 6.57
CA ALA A 7 -16.63 -50.66 5.30
C ALA A 7 -15.84 -49.37 5.56
N LEU A 8 -14.61 -49.30 5.04
CA LEU A 8 -13.75 -48.11 5.07
C LEU A 8 -14.17 -47.20 3.92
N GLY A 9 -14.94 -46.11 4.23
CA GLY A 9 -15.31 -45.09 3.26
C GLY A 9 -14.16 -44.17 2.94
N LEU A 10 -13.66 -44.25 1.69
CA LEU A 10 -12.64 -43.34 1.17
C LEU A 10 -13.30 -41.98 0.80
N VAL A 11 -13.10 -40.97 1.61
CA VAL A 11 -13.54 -39.57 1.29
C VAL A 11 -12.52 -38.96 0.34
N LEU A 12 -12.88 -38.90 -0.96
CA LEU A 12 -12.11 -38.13 -1.96
C LEU A 12 -12.40 -36.65 -1.75
N ALA A 13 -11.49 -35.92 -1.14
CA ALA A 13 -11.54 -34.44 -1.09
C ALA A 13 -11.26 -33.91 -2.50
N LEU A 14 -12.31 -33.39 -3.17
CA LEU A 14 -12.16 -32.65 -4.43
C LEU A 14 -11.47 -31.29 -4.12
N ALA A 15 -10.18 -31.21 -4.37
CA ALA A 15 -9.48 -29.95 -4.36
C ALA A 15 -9.97 -29.11 -5.56
N SER A 16 -10.78 -28.08 -5.29
CA SER A 16 -11.14 -27.10 -6.32
C SER A 16 -9.87 -26.41 -6.82
N PRO A 17 -9.63 -26.33 -8.15
CA PRO A 17 -8.50 -25.55 -8.65
C PRO A 17 -8.68 -24.09 -8.21
N ALA A 18 -7.65 -23.52 -7.57
CA ALA A 18 -7.57 -22.10 -7.30
C ALA A 18 -7.48 -21.39 -8.67
N VAL A 19 -8.59 -20.83 -9.14
CA VAL A 19 -8.60 -19.96 -10.31
C VAL A 19 -7.93 -18.66 -9.85
N ALA A 20 -6.77 -18.33 -10.41
CA ALA A 20 -6.15 -17.03 -10.21
C ALA A 20 -7.13 -15.96 -10.71
N GLU A 21 -7.51 -15.03 -9.83
CA GLU A 21 -8.34 -13.90 -10.25
C GLU A 21 -7.62 -13.14 -11.36
N PRO A 22 -8.30 -12.79 -12.46
CA PRO A 22 -7.68 -11.98 -13.50
C PRO A 22 -7.25 -10.65 -12.91
N LEU A 23 -6.04 -10.19 -13.24
CA LEU A 23 -5.55 -8.87 -12.84
C LEU A 23 -6.56 -7.82 -13.29
N GLU A 24 -7.06 -7.04 -12.33
CA GLU A 24 -7.96 -5.93 -12.62
C GLU A 24 -7.27 -4.94 -13.56
N ARG A 25 -8.02 -4.41 -14.51
CA ARG A 25 -7.53 -3.45 -15.50
C ARG A 25 -8.32 -2.16 -15.38
N SER A 26 -7.60 -1.03 -15.40
CA SER A 26 -8.19 0.30 -15.29
C SER A 26 -7.52 1.29 -16.25
N ALA A 27 -8.24 2.30 -16.67
CA ALA A 27 -7.71 3.44 -17.42
C ALA A 27 -7.29 4.61 -16.50
N GLY A 28 -7.50 4.48 -15.21
CA GLY A 28 -7.11 5.47 -14.20
C GLY A 28 -7.85 5.29 -12.89
N GLN A 29 -7.22 5.70 -11.80
CA GLN A 29 -7.75 5.58 -10.44
C GLN A 29 -7.18 6.67 -9.55
N THR A 30 -7.87 6.91 -8.44
CA THR A 30 -7.32 7.54 -7.25
C THR A 30 -7.03 6.44 -6.22
N VAL A 31 -5.80 6.36 -5.75
CA VAL A 31 -5.34 5.34 -4.80
C VAL A 31 -5.02 6.01 -3.48
N TYR A 32 -5.68 5.56 -2.39
CA TYR A 32 -5.35 5.94 -1.01
C TYR A 32 -4.27 4.99 -0.48
N VAL A 33 -3.19 5.54 0.05
CA VAL A 33 -2.07 4.75 0.57
C VAL A 33 -1.75 5.19 1.99
N PRO A 34 -1.93 4.32 3.00
CA PRO A 34 -1.54 4.65 4.38
C PRO A 34 -0.02 4.88 4.47
N VAL A 35 0.36 5.83 5.29
CA VAL A 35 1.76 6.11 5.62
C VAL A 35 1.86 6.53 7.08
N TYR A 36 3.01 6.30 7.71
CA TYR A 36 3.22 6.59 9.12
C TYR A 36 4.47 7.44 9.30
N SER A 37 4.36 8.68 9.80
CA SER A 37 5.54 9.43 10.23
C SER A 37 6.08 8.92 11.56
N HIS A 38 5.22 8.29 12.37
CA HIS A 38 5.62 7.61 13.59
C HIS A 38 4.59 6.55 13.99
N ILE A 39 4.99 5.67 14.87
CA ILE A 39 4.12 4.71 15.56
C ILE A 39 4.26 4.85 17.07
N TRP A 40 3.19 4.46 17.77
CA TRP A 40 3.22 4.35 19.22
C TRP A 40 3.69 2.96 19.63
N HIS A 41 4.48 2.88 20.69
CA HIS A 41 4.96 1.60 21.20
C HIS A 41 5.25 1.63 22.71
N GLY A 42 5.50 0.45 23.29
CA GLY A 42 5.89 0.30 24.70
C GLY A 42 4.73 0.48 25.68
N ASN A 43 5.07 0.78 26.91
CA ASN A 43 4.11 1.03 28.00
C ASN A 43 3.78 2.53 28.06
N LEU A 44 2.63 2.84 28.66
CA LEU A 44 2.27 4.22 28.99
C LEU A 44 3.20 4.76 30.08
N ASP A 45 3.60 6.02 29.95
CA ASP A 45 4.35 6.77 30.98
C ASP A 45 3.42 7.25 32.10
N ALA A 46 3.95 8.08 33.02
CA ALA A 46 3.19 8.65 34.14
C ALA A 46 2.04 9.54 33.67
N GLU A 47 2.17 10.17 32.50
CA GLU A 47 1.18 11.04 31.86
C GLU A 47 0.21 10.26 30.95
N GLN A 48 0.21 8.92 31.02
CA GLN A 48 -0.64 8.01 30.22
C GLN A 48 -0.37 8.11 28.70
N LYS A 49 0.87 8.40 28.31
CA LYS A 49 1.28 8.50 26.90
C LYS A 49 2.20 7.34 26.51
N PRO A 50 1.99 6.74 25.33
CA PRO A 50 2.92 5.76 24.80
C PRO A 50 4.19 6.43 24.26
N ARG A 51 5.26 5.65 24.08
CA ARG A 51 6.47 6.13 23.42
C ARG A 51 6.27 6.29 21.93
N GLN A 52 6.84 7.34 21.38
CA GLN A 52 6.85 7.61 19.95
C GLN A 52 8.10 7.03 19.30
N LEU A 53 7.92 6.34 18.16
CA LEU A 53 9.00 5.92 17.27
C LEU A 53 8.82 6.58 15.92
N LEU A 54 9.71 7.50 15.56
CA LEU A 54 9.70 8.17 14.25
C LEU A 54 10.11 7.21 13.14
N LEU A 55 9.53 7.38 11.96
CA LEU A 55 9.79 6.56 10.78
C LEU A 55 10.15 7.44 9.58
N SER A 56 11.02 6.95 8.72
CA SER A 56 11.08 7.44 7.34
C SER A 56 10.14 6.61 6.48
N SER A 57 9.60 7.20 5.43
CA SER A 57 8.65 6.50 4.55
C SER A 57 8.96 6.77 3.09
N MET A 58 8.89 5.72 2.28
CA MET A 58 9.05 5.78 0.84
C MET A 58 7.76 5.30 0.18
N LEU A 59 7.05 6.19 -0.53
CA LEU A 59 5.98 5.81 -1.44
C LEU A 59 6.59 5.25 -2.71
N SER A 60 6.16 4.07 -3.14
CA SER A 60 6.56 3.44 -4.40
C SER A 60 5.34 3.33 -5.32
N ILE A 61 5.50 3.76 -6.58
CA ILE A 61 4.49 3.67 -7.63
C ILE A 61 5.10 2.91 -8.79
N ARG A 62 4.52 1.76 -9.15
CA ARG A 62 5.08 0.84 -10.15
C ARG A 62 4.05 0.57 -11.24
N ASN A 63 4.37 0.92 -12.47
CA ASN A 63 3.61 0.47 -13.62
C ASN A 63 3.85 -1.04 -13.82
N THR A 64 2.83 -1.86 -13.66
CA THR A 64 2.92 -3.32 -13.79
C THR A 64 2.54 -3.81 -15.18
N ASP A 65 2.12 -2.91 -16.08
CA ASP A 65 1.80 -3.28 -17.47
C ASP A 65 3.10 -3.43 -18.28
N PRO A 66 3.32 -4.58 -18.94
CA PRO A 66 4.55 -4.82 -19.71
C PRO A 66 4.58 -4.11 -21.07
N LYS A 67 3.49 -3.47 -21.49
CA LYS A 67 3.37 -2.92 -22.86
C LYS A 67 2.90 -1.46 -22.89
N ALA A 68 2.14 -1.03 -21.90
CA ALA A 68 1.51 0.29 -21.89
C ALA A 68 2.12 1.22 -20.84
N SER A 69 2.23 2.51 -21.18
CA SER A 69 2.60 3.58 -20.26
C SER A 69 1.41 4.05 -19.44
N MET A 70 1.69 4.60 -18.26
CA MET A 70 0.74 5.34 -17.44
C MET A 70 1.27 6.73 -17.10
N THR A 71 0.39 7.65 -16.76
CA THR A 71 0.75 8.99 -16.27
C THR A 71 0.29 9.13 -14.82
N VAL A 72 1.22 9.34 -13.90
CA VAL A 72 0.92 9.79 -12.54
C VAL A 72 0.62 11.27 -12.61
N SER A 73 -0.63 11.67 -12.33
CA SER A 73 -1.11 13.04 -12.48
C SER A 73 -1.01 13.85 -11.20
N SER A 74 -1.06 13.20 -10.02
CA SER A 74 -0.98 13.85 -8.71
C SER A 74 -0.46 12.88 -7.66
N VAL A 75 0.36 13.40 -6.71
CA VAL A 75 0.78 12.69 -5.50
C VAL A 75 0.73 13.68 -4.34
N ARG A 76 -0.31 13.57 -3.52
CA ARG A 76 -0.57 14.48 -2.40
C ARG A 76 -0.45 13.76 -1.07
N TYR A 77 0.26 14.38 -0.14
CA TYR A 77 0.51 13.88 1.22
C TYR A 77 -0.34 14.66 2.23
N TYR A 78 -1.09 13.93 3.06
CA TYR A 78 -2.01 14.47 4.05
C TYR A 78 -1.64 14.00 5.46
N ASP A 79 -1.92 14.85 6.47
CA ASP A 79 -1.79 14.49 7.87
C ASP A 79 -2.98 13.64 8.36
N THR A 80 -2.90 13.20 9.62
CA THR A 80 -3.93 12.45 10.33
C THR A 80 -5.31 13.14 10.33
N ASN A 81 -5.35 14.47 10.20
CA ASN A 81 -6.60 15.25 10.20
C ASN A 81 -7.11 15.55 8.79
N GLY A 82 -6.47 15.00 7.74
CA GLY A 82 -6.84 15.22 6.35
C GLY A 82 -6.38 16.58 5.78
N ARG A 83 -5.46 17.27 6.46
CA ARG A 83 -4.89 18.51 5.94
C ARG A 83 -3.77 18.18 4.96
N LEU A 84 -3.79 18.81 3.78
CA LEU A 84 -2.72 18.69 2.80
C LEU A 84 -1.41 19.29 3.38
N LEU A 85 -0.36 18.45 3.44
CA LEU A 85 0.99 18.84 3.86
C LEU A 85 1.89 19.17 2.67
N ARG A 86 1.82 18.34 1.62
CA ARG A 86 2.72 18.47 0.46
C ARG A 86 2.07 17.93 -0.81
N ASP A 87 2.30 18.60 -1.93
CA ASP A 87 2.15 18.07 -3.27
C ASP A 87 3.55 17.71 -3.79
N PHE A 88 3.75 16.44 -4.14
CA PHE A 88 5.05 15.93 -4.59
C PHE A 88 5.28 16.14 -6.08
N LEU A 89 4.22 16.38 -6.86
CA LEU A 89 4.34 16.56 -8.30
C LEU A 89 3.94 17.98 -8.72
N GLN A 90 4.89 18.73 -9.27
CA GLN A 90 4.62 20.02 -9.91
C GLN A 90 3.99 19.86 -11.31
N LYS A 91 4.20 18.75 -11.96
CA LYS A 91 3.63 18.37 -13.27
C LYS A 91 3.44 16.86 -13.36
N PRO A 92 2.50 16.38 -14.18
CA PRO A 92 2.32 14.96 -14.42
C PRO A 92 3.61 14.27 -14.87
N MET A 93 3.79 13.03 -14.41
CA MET A 93 4.96 12.18 -14.70
C MET A 93 4.54 10.94 -15.47
N GLU A 94 5.16 10.69 -16.61
CA GLU A 94 4.93 9.46 -17.37
C GLU A 94 5.83 8.34 -16.83
N LEU A 95 5.22 7.16 -16.65
CA LEU A 95 5.91 5.91 -16.34
C LEU A 95 5.70 4.94 -17.50
N GLY A 96 6.78 4.61 -18.22
CA GLY A 96 6.78 3.61 -19.26
C GLY A 96 6.43 2.21 -18.74
N PRO A 97 6.30 1.22 -19.62
CA PRO A 97 6.08 -0.17 -19.25
C PRO A 97 7.09 -0.65 -18.20
N MET A 98 6.62 -1.30 -17.13
CA MET A 98 7.44 -1.83 -16.03
C MET A 98 8.30 -0.79 -15.30
N ALA A 99 8.12 0.50 -15.57
CA ALA A 99 8.84 1.58 -14.87
C ALA A 99 8.25 1.88 -13.51
N SER A 100 9.05 2.47 -12.62
CA SER A 100 8.65 2.89 -11.29
C SER A 100 9.18 4.28 -10.93
N THR A 101 8.56 4.89 -9.94
CA THR A 101 9.03 6.11 -9.27
C THR A 101 8.77 6.00 -7.78
N ASP A 102 9.46 6.85 -7.01
CA ASP A 102 9.29 6.92 -5.55
C ASP A 102 9.26 8.36 -5.06
N MET A 103 8.64 8.57 -3.88
CA MET A 103 8.65 9.80 -3.11
C MET A 103 9.04 9.49 -1.68
N PHE A 104 9.85 10.37 -1.08
CA PHE A 104 10.43 10.14 0.23
C PHE A 104 9.94 11.16 1.26
N VAL A 105 9.58 10.66 2.45
CA VAL A 105 9.28 11.43 3.66
C VAL A 105 10.38 11.13 4.67
N GLU A 106 11.07 12.18 5.10
CA GLU A 106 12.22 12.05 6.00
C GLU A 106 11.80 11.61 7.40
N HIS A 107 12.70 10.93 8.09
CA HIS A 107 12.54 10.51 9.48
C HIS A 107 12.21 11.65 10.46
N LYS A 108 12.66 12.88 10.16
CA LYS A 108 12.40 14.07 10.99
C LYS A 108 11.04 14.74 10.71
N ASP A 109 10.36 14.33 9.65
CA ASP A 109 9.06 14.87 9.25
C ASP A 109 7.96 14.09 9.98
N ASP A 110 7.61 14.54 11.17
CA ASP A 110 6.56 13.97 12.01
C ASP A 110 5.17 14.62 11.79
N ALA A 111 5.08 15.58 10.86
CA ALA A 111 3.86 16.36 10.60
C ALA A 111 2.66 15.50 10.16
N GLY A 112 2.91 14.35 9.54
CA GLY A 112 1.86 13.45 9.09
C GLY A 112 1.10 12.76 10.20
N GLY A 113 1.80 12.37 11.27
CA GLY A 113 1.21 11.61 12.37
C GLY A 113 1.06 10.12 12.08
N THR A 114 0.24 9.44 12.89
CA THR A 114 -0.02 7.99 12.79
C THR A 114 -1.10 7.62 11.79
N GLY A 115 -1.86 8.58 11.30
CA GLY A 115 -2.96 8.40 10.32
C GLY A 115 -2.73 9.13 9.01
N ALA A 116 -1.48 9.48 8.70
CA ALA A 116 -1.14 10.13 7.45
C ALA A 116 -1.42 9.23 6.24
N ASN A 117 -1.57 9.86 5.07
CA ASN A 117 -1.81 9.12 3.85
C ASN A 117 -1.31 9.87 2.62
N PHE A 118 -1.08 9.11 1.55
CA PHE A 118 -0.99 9.66 0.20
C PHE A 118 -2.29 9.45 -0.57
N LEU A 119 -2.66 10.44 -1.40
CA LEU A 119 -3.57 10.25 -2.52
C LEU A 119 -2.76 10.31 -3.82
N VAL A 120 -2.76 9.20 -4.54
CA VAL A 120 -2.08 9.06 -5.83
C VAL A 120 -3.13 8.98 -6.93
N GLU A 121 -3.06 9.91 -7.90
CA GLU A 121 -3.92 9.88 -9.08
C GLU A 121 -3.10 9.47 -10.29
N TRP A 122 -3.61 8.51 -11.06
CA TRP A 122 -2.98 8.07 -12.29
C TRP A 122 -4.01 7.83 -13.39
N LYS A 123 -3.56 7.86 -14.64
CA LYS A 123 -4.36 7.58 -15.83
C LYS A 123 -3.51 6.94 -16.93
N ALA A 124 -4.18 6.24 -17.85
CA ALA A 124 -3.60 5.68 -19.07
C ALA A 124 -4.50 5.94 -20.27
N ALA A 125 -4.00 5.72 -21.48
CA ALA A 125 -4.76 5.90 -22.73
C ALA A 125 -5.91 4.90 -22.89
N GLY A 126 -5.85 3.77 -22.18
CA GLY A 126 -6.86 2.71 -22.15
C GLY A 126 -6.63 1.82 -20.93
N PRO A 127 -7.47 0.78 -20.73
CA PRO A 127 -7.30 -0.11 -19.59
C PRO A 127 -5.96 -0.85 -19.62
N ILE A 128 -5.15 -0.67 -18.57
CA ILE A 128 -3.87 -1.35 -18.32
C ILE A 128 -3.94 -2.16 -17.04
N SER A 129 -2.95 -3.01 -16.77
CA SER A 129 -2.79 -3.65 -15.46
C SER A 129 -2.67 -2.58 -14.38
N GLU A 130 -3.43 -2.71 -13.28
CA GLU A 130 -3.37 -1.73 -12.20
C GLU A 130 -1.97 -1.62 -11.61
N PRO A 131 -1.47 -0.40 -11.34
CA PRO A 131 -0.15 -0.22 -10.76
C PRO A 131 -0.11 -0.74 -9.32
N ILE A 132 1.06 -1.18 -8.87
CA ILE A 132 1.33 -1.35 -7.44
C ILE A 132 1.67 0.02 -6.87
N VAL A 133 0.90 0.43 -5.85
CA VAL A 133 1.14 1.67 -5.10
C VAL A 133 1.19 1.30 -3.62
N GLU A 134 2.33 1.50 -2.99
CA GLU A 134 2.56 1.10 -1.60
C GLU A 134 3.53 2.04 -0.89
N THR A 135 3.50 2.06 0.43
CA THR A 135 4.54 2.70 1.23
C THR A 135 5.40 1.66 1.94
N VAL A 136 6.70 1.93 2.02
CA VAL A 136 7.64 1.24 2.90
C VAL A 136 7.96 2.20 4.04
N ASN A 137 7.58 1.84 5.26
CA ASN A 137 7.84 2.62 6.46
C ASN A 137 9.00 1.97 7.21
N ALA A 138 10.02 2.73 7.60
CA ALA A 138 11.25 2.15 8.12
C ALA A 138 11.87 2.99 9.26
N TYR A 139 12.49 2.27 10.19
CA TYR A 139 13.35 2.78 11.24
C TYR A 139 14.64 1.96 11.26
N PHE A 140 15.78 2.64 11.10
CA PHE A 140 17.10 1.99 11.14
C PHE A 140 18.06 2.82 12.00
N PHE A 141 18.16 2.47 13.29
CA PHE A 141 19.11 3.13 14.21
C PHE A 141 19.79 2.09 15.10
N GLY A 142 21.12 1.97 14.95
CA GLY A 142 21.92 1.04 15.72
C GLY A 142 21.48 -0.43 15.51
N PRO A 143 21.42 -1.25 16.58
CA PRO A 143 21.05 -2.66 16.49
C PRO A 143 19.55 -2.89 16.31
N GLN A 144 18.73 -1.87 16.40
CA GLN A 144 17.27 -1.98 16.28
C GLN A 144 16.82 -1.49 14.91
N SER A 145 16.05 -2.31 14.22
CA SER A 145 15.48 -1.97 12.92
C SER A 145 14.04 -2.48 12.82
N LEU A 146 13.23 -1.73 12.11
CA LEU A 146 11.85 -2.07 11.79
C LEU A 146 11.58 -1.61 10.36
N ALA A 147 10.94 -2.46 9.56
CA ALA A 147 10.38 -2.05 8.28
C ALA A 147 9.08 -2.81 8.01
N PHE A 148 8.10 -2.13 7.46
CA PHE A 148 6.84 -2.72 7.03
C PHE A 148 6.26 -1.96 5.84
N THR A 149 5.41 -2.62 5.06
CA THR A 149 4.72 -2.04 3.91
C THR A 149 3.26 -1.76 4.25
N SER A 150 2.70 -0.73 3.59
CA SER A 150 1.26 -0.46 3.59
C SER A 150 0.79 -0.39 2.14
N GLN A 151 -0.14 -1.27 1.78
CA GLN A 151 -0.69 -1.36 0.43
C GLN A 151 -1.69 -0.23 0.17
N GLY A 152 -1.62 0.33 -1.04
CA GLY A 152 -2.61 1.27 -1.53
C GLY A 152 -3.94 0.58 -1.85
N ARG A 153 -5.02 1.34 -1.73
CA ARG A 153 -6.37 0.92 -2.08
C ARG A 153 -6.99 1.91 -3.06
N ALA A 154 -7.47 1.42 -4.19
CA ALA A 154 -8.24 2.23 -5.13
C ALA A 154 -9.53 2.74 -4.47
N LEU A 155 -9.80 4.03 -4.62
CA LEU A 155 -11.05 4.64 -4.17
C LEU A 155 -12.13 4.43 -5.24
N PRO A 156 -13.41 4.34 -4.84
CA PRO A 156 -14.51 4.26 -5.80
C PRO A 156 -14.50 5.45 -6.77
N ALA A 157 -14.79 5.20 -8.04
CA ALA A 157 -14.91 6.24 -9.02
C ALA A 157 -16.01 7.24 -8.61
N GLY A 158 -15.69 8.55 -8.61
CA GLY A 158 -16.64 9.60 -8.23
C GLY A 158 -16.48 10.16 -6.81
N THR A 159 -15.51 9.70 -6.04
CA THR A 159 -15.13 10.35 -4.76
C THR A 159 -14.36 11.64 -5.09
N LYS A 160 -15.12 12.77 -5.17
CA LYS A 160 -14.55 14.13 -5.26
C LYS A 160 -14.48 14.74 -3.88
#